data_388d2f727979c17d2d676976dae472b1
#
_entry.id   388d2f727979c17d2d676976dae472b1
#
_cell.length_a   1.000
_cell.length_b   1.000
_cell.length_c   1.000
_cell.angle_alpha   90.00
_cell.angle_beta   90.00
_cell.angle_gamma   90.00
#
_symmetry.space_group_name_H-M   'P 1'
#
loop_
_entity.id
_entity.type
_entity.pdbx_description
1 polymer ?
#
loop_
_entity_poly.entity_id
_entity_poly.type
_entity_poly.pdbx_seq_one_letter_code
_entity_poly.pdbx_strand_id
1 'polypeptide(L)'
;MKRLALTLLLLSATALPAVAQRHVVRLRPWSQGPLSYADFRGRPAGEAAGSFADFSFGYRHVADTVDGIALPRLKAWGSLRPYASWMLPGSRNAARLRYHQQQFDLVERARQELQHGLDDGYYDPQSLFGDADERLVQRLALLDSLSLHGTDTAALARWQAYADSAFGPLAPASETLPELRLGWMGEFHFFMGHRSFRGALADCFRPSVDFAFLVAALYSHHMMAFDMGFGIAPLRGEVLTADSYFYTDRPATDLRLLFEYGYRLVDRRHWSLTPFVAGGFHILDQSEEDDEFSVSTGTYGGGLLLQWRYAMSFDALDGARVGRGDLDFSARLSLLRSSFSEIVGHPSGWGVYLQFGLGFGYGSYRHAKP
;
A
#
# COMPACT_ATOMS: atom_id res chain seq x y z
N MET A 1 52.72 -18.67 -18.61
CA MET A 1 51.50 -18.50 -19.38
C MET A 1 50.27 -18.11 -18.54
N LYS A 2 50.08 -18.60 -17.29
CA LYS A 2 48.91 -18.24 -16.43
C LYS A 2 48.87 -16.77 -15.97
N ARG A 3 49.99 -16.08 -15.84
CA ARG A 3 50.07 -14.69 -15.41
C ARG A 3 49.75 -13.70 -16.54
N LEU A 4 49.96 -14.05 -17.80
CA LEU A 4 49.67 -13.22 -18.95
C LEU A 4 48.14 -13.17 -19.24
N ALA A 5 47.43 -14.27 -19.00
CA ALA A 5 45.99 -14.36 -19.19
C ALA A 5 45.21 -13.53 -18.15
N LEU A 6 45.72 -13.44 -16.91
CA LEU A 6 45.09 -12.66 -15.85
C LEU A 6 45.25 -11.16 -16.09
N THR A 7 46.39 -10.73 -16.66
CA THR A 7 46.63 -9.31 -16.97
C THR A 7 45.78 -8.84 -18.16
N LEU A 8 45.54 -9.69 -19.15
CA LEU A 8 44.63 -9.39 -20.27
C LEU A 8 43.18 -9.35 -19.85
N LEU A 9 42.75 -10.17 -18.87
CA LEU A 9 41.37 -10.13 -18.34
C LEU A 9 41.13 -8.89 -17.49
N LEU A 10 42.10 -8.39 -16.75
CA LEU A 10 42.02 -7.16 -15.99
C LEU A 10 42.04 -5.90 -16.88
N LEU A 11 42.76 -5.92 -17.99
CA LEU A 11 42.78 -4.83 -18.98
C LEU A 11 41.49 -4.75 -19.79
N SER A 12 40.80 -5.88 -20.03
CA SER A 12 39.50 -5.89 -20.71
C SER A 12 38.38 -5.41 -19.77
N ALA A 13 38.49 -5.55 -18.45
CA ALA A 13 37.50 -5.09 -17.47
C ALA A 13 37.58 -3.57 -17.22
N THR A 14 38.70 -2.91 -17.50
CA THR A 14 38.86 -1.46 -17.35
C THR A 14 38.52 -0.66 -18.61
N ALA A 15 38.32 -1.30 -19.77
CA ALA A 15 38.00 -0.63 -21.04
C ALA A 15 36.50 -0.44 -21.30
N LEU A 16 35.59 -0.84 -20.41
CA LEU A 16 34.14 -0.86 -20.64
C LEU A 16 33.28 0.19 -19.91
N PRO A 17 33.79 1.27 -19.28
CA PRO A 17 32.88 2.33 -18.88
C PRO A 17 32.88 3.57 -19.78
N ALA A 18 33.53 3.57 -20.95
CA ALA A 18 33.71 4.81 -21.71
C ALA A 18 32.68 5.08 -22.83
N VAL A 19 31.66 4.24 -23.06
CA VAL A 19 30.75 4.41 -24.21
C VAL A 19 29.27 4.55 -23.83
N ALA A 20 28.93 4.67 -22.58
CA ALA A 20 27.59 5.07 -22.19
C ALA A 20 27.53 6.51 -21.68
N GLN A 21 28.00 7.49 -22.46
CA GLN A 21 27.43 8.82 -22.39
C GLN A 21 25.97 8.69 -22.83
N ARG A 22 25.09 8.34 -21.86
CA ARG A 22 23.65 8.59 -22.01
C ARG A 22 23.55 10.07 -22.28
N HIS A 23 23.25 10.43 -23.52
CA HIS A 23 22.74 11.76 -23.81
C HIS A 23 21.54 11.94 -22.91
N VAL A 24 21.72 12.64 -21.80
CA VAL A 24 20.64 13.07 -20.92
C VAL A 24 19.81 13.98 -21.78
N VAL A 25 18.76 13.46 -22.37
CA VAL A 25 17.76 14.24 -23.09
C VAL A 25 17.18 15.16 -22.02
N ARG A 26 17.65 16.42 -21.99
CA ARG A 26 17.11 17.41 -21.06
C ARG A 26 15.71 17.75 -21.52
N LEU A 27 14.73 17.08 -20.94
CA LEU A 27 13.32 17.39 -21.12
C LEU A 27 12.99 18.66 -20.32
N ARG A 28 12.12 19.49 -20.88
CA ARG A 28 11.60 20.67 -20.21
C ARG A 28 10.14 20.42 -19.83
N PRO A 29 9.83 20.16 -18.53
CA PRO A 29 8.47 20.00 -18.08
C PRO A 29 7.72 21.35 -18.07
N TRP A 30 6.40 21.28 -18.15
CA TRP A 30 5.53 22.45 -18.14
C TRP A 30 5.68 23.29 -16.85
N SER A 31 5.93 22.64 -15.72
CA SER A 31 6.11 23.26 -14.40
C SER A 31 7.28 24.25 -14.31
N GLN A 32 8.18 24.28 -15.30
CA GLN A 32 9.25 25.28 -15.38
C GLN A 32 8.75 26.66 -15.86
N GLY A 33 7.44 26.82 -16.07
CA GLY A 33 6.83 28.08 -16.48
C GLY A 33 6.69 28.24 -18.00
N PRO A 34 6.35 29.43 -18.50
CA PRO A 34 6.11 29.71 -19.90
C PRO A 34 7.31 29.43 -20.78
N LEU A 35 7.06 29.05 -22.05
CA LEU A 35 8.09 28.87 -23.05
C LEU A 35 8.79 30.20 -23.39
N SER A 36 10.07 30.09 -23.67
CA SER A 36 10.93 31.20 -24.16
C SER A 36 11.65 30.78 -25.45
N TYR A 37 12.21 31.73 -26.16
CA TYR A 37 13.03 31.42 -27.35
C TYR A 37 14.25 30.54 -27.00
N ALA A 38 14.75 30.59 -25.78
CA ALA A 38 15.90 29.80 -25.33
C ALA A 38 15.55 28.28 -25.20
N ASP A 39 14.27 27.91 -25.22
CA ASP A 39 13.81 26.53 -25.15
C ASP A 39 13.90 25.82 -26.51
N PHE A 40 14.05 26.55 -27.62
CA PHE A 40 14.16 26.04 -28.98
C PHE A 40 15.63 25.95 -29.40
N ARG A 41 16.28 24.83 -29.06
CA ARG A 41 17.73 24.60 -29.21
C ARG A 41 18.10 23.68 -30.36
N GLY A 42 17.09 23.09 -31.01
CA GLY A 42 17.25 22.19 -32.14
C GLY A 42 17.71 22.95 -33.40
N ARG A 43 18.13 22.16 -34.37
CA ARG A 43 18.45 22.64 -35.72
C ARG A 43 17.46 22.01 -36.71
N PRO A 44 16.85 22.80 -37.61
CA PRO A 44 15.98 22.24 -38.64
C PRO A 44 16.75 21.30 -39.52
N ALA A 45 16.10 20.22 -39.94
CA ALA A 45 16.63 19.35 -41.00
C ALA A 45 16.19 19.89 -42.36
N GLY A 46 17.15 20.13 -43.28
CA GLY A 46 16.89 20.61 -44.62
C GLY A 46 16.40 22.08 -44.68
N GLU A 47 15.65 22.42 -45.72
CA GLU A 47 15.10 23.76 -45.98
C GLU A 47 13.80 24.05 -45.20
N ALA A 48 13.71 23.62 -43.98
CA ALA A 48 12.53 23.85 -43.18
C ALA A 48 12.34 25.34 -42.85
N ALA A 49 11.15 25.86 -43.04
CA ALA A 49 10.79 27.24 -42.72
C ALA A 49 10.00 27.33 -41.43
N GLY A 50 10.20 28.41 -40.68
CA GLY A 50 9.38 28.72 -39.54
C GLY A 50 9.89 28.20 -38.20
N SER A 51 9.07 27.39 -37.51
CA SER A 51 9.38 26.84 -36.18
C SER A 51 8.69 25.48 -35.99
N PHE A 52 9.26 24.69 -35.09
CA PHE A 52 8.72 23.38 -34.71
C PHE A 52 8.96 23.15 -33.21
N ALA A 53 7.96 22.63 -32.53
CA ALA A 53 8.06 22.20 -31.15
C ALA A 53 7.77 20.70 -31.07
N ASP A 54 8.72 19.97 -30.51
CA ASP A 54 8.62 18.54 -30.30
C ASP A 54 8.26 18.25 -28.85
N PHE A 55 7.06 17.75 -28.64
CA PHE A 55 6.56 17.39 -27.32
C PHE A 55 6.63 15.87 -27.15
N SER A 56 6.89 15.46 -25.92
CA SER A 56 6.81 14.08 -25.53
C SER A 56 5.83 13.93 -24.35
N PHE A 57 5.03 12.87 -24.39
CA PHE A 57 3.93 12.62 -23.47
C PHE A 57 3.87 11.11 -23.20
N GLY A 58 3.49 10.73 -21.97
CA GLY A 58 3.38 9.33 -21.60
C GLY A 58 3.28 9.11 -20.09
N TYR A 59 3.46 7.86 -19.65
CA TYR A 59 3.55 7.50 -18.25
C TYR A 59 4.75 6.58 -18.00
N ARG A 60 5.16 6.46 -16.75
CA ARG A 60 6.25 5.58 -16.32
C ARG A 60 6.03 5.10 -14.90
N HIS A 61 6.61 3.96 -14.57
CA HIS A 61 6.73 3.52 -13.19
C HIS A 61 7.75 4.40 -12.46
N VAL A 62 7.36 4.90 -11.32
CA VAL A 62 8.23 5.61 -10.39
C VAL A 62 8.08 4.98 -9.00
N ALA A 63 9.11 5.08 -8.17
CA ALA A 63 9.04 4.73 -6.78
C ALA A 63 8.99 6.04 -5.98
N ASP A 64 7.79 6.44 -5.59
CA ASP A 64 7.63 7.57 -4.67
C ASP A 64 7.92 7.11 -3.25
N THR A 65 8.58 7.94 -2.44
CA THR A 65 8.85 7.60 -1.04
C THR A 65 7.84 8.31 -0.16
N VAL A 66 6.92 7.54 0.43
CA VAL A 66 5.97 8.01 1.43
C VAL A 66 6.39 7.45 2.78
N ASP A 67 6.64 8.31 3.75
CA ASP A 67 7.12 7.92 5.09
C ASP A 67 8.37 7.01 5.09
N GLY A 68 9.26 7.20 4.08
CA GLY A 68 10.47 6.41 3.91
C GLY A 68 10.26 5.03 3.27
N ILE A 69 9.05 4.74 2.78
CA ILE A 69 8.69 3.54 2.06
C ILE A 69 8.62 3.87 0.57
N ALA A 70 9.35 3.11 -0.28
CA ALA A 70 9.24 3.23 -1.73
C ALA A 70 7.94 2.59 -2.19
N LEU A 71 7.01 3.40 -2.71
CA LEU A 71 5.74 2.95 -3.25
C LEU A 71 5.79 2.99 -4.78
N PRO A 72 5.56 1.88 -5.47
CA PRO A 72 5.43 1.89 -6.91
C PRO A 72 4.18 2.69 -7.30
N ARG A 73 4.35 3.62 -8.24
CA ARG A 73 3.28 4.44 -8.78
C ARG A 73 3.46 4.64 -10.27
N LEU A 74 2.35 4.77 -10.99
CA LEU A 74 2.35 5.24 -12.36
C LEU A 74 2.29 6.77 -12.37
N LYS A 75 3.27 7.40 -12.98
CA LYS A 75 3.36 8.86 -13.09
C LYS A 75 3.30 9.29 -14.54
N ALA A 76 2.27 10.05 -14.91
CA ALA A 76 2.16 10.68 -16.20
C ALA A 76 3.17 11.83 -16.32
N TRP A 77 3.78 11.99 -17.48
CA TRP A 77 4.71 13.07 -17.77
C TRP A 77 4.42 13.67 -19.14
N GLY A 78 4.65 14.98 -19.25
CA GLY A 78 4.57 15.73 -20.49
C GLY A 78 5.68 16.77 -20.50
N SER A 79 6.39 16.91 -21.63
CA SER A 79 7.52 17.81 -21.72
C SER A 79 7.85 18.21 -23.15
N LEU A 80 8.49 19.37 -23.29
CA LEU A 80 9.13 19.77 -24.53
C LEU A 80 10.51 19.08 -24.62
N ARG A 81 10.91 18.68 -25.82
CA ARG A 81 12.27 18.25 -26.17
C ARG A 81 13.06 19.42 -26.78
N PRO A 82 13.82 20.23 -26.00
CA PRO A 82 14.43 21.48 -26.48
C PRO A 82 15.36 21.28 -27.68
N TYR A 83 16.12 20.18 -27.70
CA TYR A 83 17.10 19.90 -28.76
C TYR A 83 16.48 19.34 -30.03
N ALA A 84 15.21 18.87 -29.98
CA ALA A 84 14.43 18.51 -31.15
C ALA A 84 13.49 19.63 -31.62
N SER A 85 13.32 20.67 -30.78
CA SER A 85 12.49 21.84 -31.06
C SER A 85 13.35 23.00 -31.56
N TRP A 86 12.90 23.69 -32.61
CA TRP A 86 13.65 24.78 -33.23
C TRP A 86 12.75 25.94 -33.67
N MET A 87 13.32 27.13 -33.74
CA MET A 87 12.67 28.37 -34.21
C MET A 87 13.71 29.22 -34.94
N LEU A 88 13.50 29.40 -36.25
CA LEU A 88 14.40 30.22 -37.06
C LEU A 88 14.36 31.68 -36.62
N PRO A 89 15.49 32.43 -36.74
CA PRO A 89 15.55 33.83 -36.32
C PRO A 89 14.43 34.69 -36.94
N GLY A 90 14.10 34.51 -38.21
CA GLY A 90 13.04 35.24 -38.90
C GLY A 90 11.61 34.88 -38.45
N SER A 91 11.45 33.79 -37.71
CA SER A 91 10.15 33.32 -37.19
C SER A 91 10.00 33.63 -35.69
N ARG A 92 10.98 34.23 -35.05
CA ARG A 92 10.92 34.58 -33.61
C ARG A 92 10.03 35.80 -33.41
N ASN A 93 8.76 35.54 -33.12
CA ASN A 93 7.79 36.57 -32.76
C ASN A 93 6.84 36.05 -31.66
N ALA A 94 6.13 36.96 -31.01
CA ALA A 94 5.25 36.65 -29.89
C ALA A 94 4.10 35.71 -30.27
N ALA A 95 3.57 35.79 -31.48
CA ALA A 95 2.50 34.96 -31.96
C ALA A 95 2.94 33.49 -32.09
N ARG A 96 4.11 33.23 -32.66
CA ARG A 96 4.68 31.89 -32.77
C ARG A 96 5.01 31.28 -31.41
N LEU A 97 5.57 32.09 -30.50
CA LEU A 97 5.84 31.63 -29.15
C LEU A 97 4.54 31.29 -28.39
N ARG A 98 3.51 32.13 -28.52
CA ARG A 98 2.17 31.87 -27.96
C ARG A 98 1.55 30.59 -28.54
N TYR A 99 1.65 30.36 -29.85
CA TYR A 99 1.14 29.15 -30.48
C TYR A 99 1.79 27.88 -29.87
N HIS A 100 3.12 27.84 -29.76
CA HIS A 100 3.80 26.71 -29.13
C HIS A 100 3.51 26.58 -27.63
N GLN A 101 3.28 27.70 -26.93
CA GLN A 101 2.82 27.66 -25.56
C GLN A 101 1.44 26.98 -25.45
N GLN A 102 0.50 27.32 -26.34
CA GLN A 102 -0.83 26.69 -26.36
C GLN A 102 -0.77 25.20 -26.69
N GLN A 103 0.13 24.76 -27.57
CA GLN A 103 0.41 23.35 -27.79
C GLN A 103 0.91 22.69 -26.51
N PHE A 104 1.84 23.33 -25.80
CA PHE A 104 2.40 22.84 -24.56
C PHE A 104 1.35 22.76 -23.43
N ASP A 105 0.44 23.72 -23.37
CA ASP A 105 -0.68 23.73 -22.43
C ASP A 105 -1.64 22.55 -22.70
N LEU A 106 -1.86 22.17 -23.96
CA LEU A 106 -2.64 20.99 -24.32
C LEU A 106 -1.96 19.67 -23.89
N VAL A 107 -0.62 19.60 -24.03
CA VAL A 107 0.15 18.44 -23.55
C VAL A 107 0.05 18.31 -22.02
N GLU A 108 0.10 19.44 -21.30
CA GLU A 108 -0.06 19.41 -19.83
C GLU A 108 -1.47 19.01 -19.41
N ARG A 109 -2.53 19.46 -20.12
CA ARG A 109 -3.92 19.01 -19.88
C ARG A 109 -4.04 17.50 -20.08
N ALA A 110 -3.49 16.97 -21.18
CA ALA A 110 -3.50 15.53 -21.43
C ALA A 110 -2.74 14.75 -20.35
N ARG A 111 -1.61 15.29 -19.87
CA ARG A 111 -0.87 14.72 -18.74
C ARG A 111 -1.71 14.68 -17.46
N GLN A 112 -2.43 15.75 -17.15
CA GLN A 112 -3.28 15.81 -15.95
C GLN A 112 -4.47 14.85 -16.06
N GLU A 113 -5.12 14.77 -17.21
CA GLU A 113 -6.20 13.81 -17.49
C GLU A 113 -5.70 12.37 -17.36
N LEU A 114 -4.54 12.06 -17.94
CA LEU A 114 -3.93 10.73 -17.83
C LEU A 114 -3.58 10.40 -16.37
N GLN A 115 -2.96 11.34 -15.63
CA GLN A 115 -2.63 11.13 -14.22
C GLN A 115 -3.89 10.85 -13.38
N HIS A 116 -4.97 11.58 -13.62
CA HIS A 116 -6.23 11.36 -12.92
C HIS A 116 -6.78 9.94 -13.20
N GLY A 117 -6.77 9.50 -14.45
CA GLY A 117 -7.18 8.15 -14.81
C GLY A 117 -6.29 7.06 -14.18
N LEU A 118 -4.96 7.28 -14.13
CA LEU A 118 -4.00 6.39 -13.49
C LEU A 118 -4.21 6.31 -11.97
N ASP A 119 -4.54 7.43 -11.32
CA ASP A 119 -4.79 7.49 -9.88
C ASP A 119 -6.16 6.85 -9.51
N ASP A 120 -7.14 6.85 -10.40
CA ASP A 120 -8.43 6.18 -10.21
C ASP A 120 -8.34 4.64 -10.29
N GLY A 121 -7.36 4.09 -11.01
CA GLY A 121 -6.97 2.67 -11.00
C GLY A 121 -7.96 1.65 -11.56
N TYR A 122 -8.99 2.10 -12.29
CA TYR A 122 -10.04 1.20 -12.82
C TYR A 122 -9.76 0.65 -14.22
N TYR A 123 -8.78 1.20 -14.93
CA TYR A 123 -8.51 0.90 -16.34
C TYR A 123 -7.07 0.44 -16.57
N ASP A 124 -6.87 -0.30 -17.62
CA ASP A 124 -5.53 -0.62 -18.10
C ASP A 124 -4.75 0.66 -18.44
N PRO A 125 -3.55 0.85 -17.90
CA PRO A 125 -2.73 2.05 -18.15
C PRO A 125 -2.44 2.31 -19.61
N GLN A 126 -2.31 1.26 -20.43
CA GLN A 126 -2.06 1.38 -21.86
C GLN A 126 -3.28 1.92 -22.62
N SER A 127 -4.48 1.45 -22.25
CA SER A 127 -5.74 1.96 -22.81
C SER A 127 -5.95 3.43 -22.42
N LEU A 128 -5.74 3.78 -21.16
CA LEU A 128 -5.82 5.18 -20.69
C LEU A 128 -4.86 6.10 -21.46
N PHE A 129 -3.64 5.63 -21.69
CA PHE A 129 -2.67 6.38 -22.47
C PHE A 129 -3.13 6.54 -23.92
N GLY A 130 -3.60 5.48 -24.57
CA GLY A 130 -4.12 5.53 -25.95
C GLY A 130 -5.24 6.54 -26.12
N ASP A 131 -6.23 6.52 -25.21
CA ASP A 131 -7.35 7.47 -25.21
C ASP A 131 -6.90 8.92 -24.97
N ALA A 132 -5.93 9.14 -24.09
CA ALA A 132 -5.41 10.47 -23.80
C ALA A 132 -4.57 11.03 -24.97
N ASP A 133 -3.79 10.16 -25.61
CA ASP A 133 -2.98 10.53 -26.79
C ASP A 133 -3.88 10.86 -27.97
N GLU A 134 -4.91 10.07 -28.24
CA GLU A 134 -5.87 10.36 -29.30
C GLU A 134 -6.56 11.72 -29.09
N ARG A 135 -7.04 11.99 -27.86
CA ARG A 135 -7.62 13.29 -27.53
C ARG A 135 -6.62 14.44 -27.66
N LEU A 136 -5.37 14.23 -27.30
CA LEU A 136 -4.31 15.23 -27.48
C LEU A 136 -4.09 15.55 -28.95
N VAL A 137 -3.98 14.54 -29.80
CA VAL A 137 -3.81 14.70 -31.26
C VAL A 137 -4.99 15.48 -31.85
N GLN A 138 -6.24 15.14 -31.47
CA GLN A 138 -7.44 15.84 -31.94
C GLN A 138 -7.45 17.33 -31.50
N ARG A 139 -7.05 17.64 -30.27
CA ARG A 139 -6.98 19.01 -29.74
C ARG A 139 -5.87 19.82 -30.40
N LEU A 140 -4.72 19.20 -30.69
CA LEU A 140 -3.63 19.86 -31.44
C LEU A 140 -4.07 20.19 -32.86
N ALA A 141 -4.73 19.24 -33.55
CA ALA A 141 -5.27 19.47 -34.88
C ALA A 141 -6.34 20.59 -34.92
N LEU A 142 -7.17 20.67 -33.88
CA LEU A 142 -8.14 21.75 -33.72
C LEU A 142 -7.48 23.13 -33.54
N LEU A 143 -6.44 23.20 -32.68
CA LEU A 143 -5.64 24.41 -32.51
C LEU A 143 -5.01 24.86 -33.84
N ASP A 144 -4.41 23.91 -34.56
CA ASP A 144 -3.76 24.15 -35.85
C ASP A 144 -4.73 24.70 -36.89
N SER A 145 -5.91 24.06 -36.99
CA SER A 145 -6.98 24.48 -37.91
C SER A 145 -7.50 25.87 -37.59
N LEU A 146 -7.84 26.14 -36.32
CA LEU A 146 -8.44 27.42 -35.90
C LEU A 146 -7.45 28.57 -35.92
N SER A 147 -6.16 28.31 -35.66
CA SER A 147 -5.12 29.34 -35.63
C SER A 147 -4.31 29.46 -36.94
N LEU A 148 -4.67 28.67 -37.98
CA LEU A 148 -3.88 28.55 -39.21
C LEU A 148 -2.40 28.31 -38.91
N HIS A 149 -2.12 27.28 -38.10
CA HIS A 149 -0.78 26.94 -37.61
C HIS A 149 -0.10 28.12 -36.90
N GLY A 150 -0.87 28.91 -36.14
CA GLY A 150 -0.36 30.02 -35.33
C GLY A 150 -0.13 31.32 -36.11
N THR A 151 -0.63 31.45 -37.34
CA THR A 151 -0.54 32.72 -38.11
C THR A 151 -1.72 33.66 -37.83
N ASP A 152 -2.88 33.16 -37.47
CA ASP A 152 -4.01 33.99 -37.03
C ASP A 152 -3.86 34.36 -35.55
N THR A 153 -3.39 35.57 -35.30
CA THR A 153 -3.16 36.12 -33.97
C THR A 153 -4.46 36.38 -33.20
N ALA A 154 -5.55 36.68 -33.90
CA ALA A 154 -6.86 36.92 -33.29
C ALA A 154 -7.47 35.59 -32.81
N ALA A 155 -7.34 34.51 -33.60
CA ALA A 155 -7.73 33.19 -33.18
C ALA A 155 -6.90 32.70 -31.98
N LEU A 156 -5.58 32.89 -31.98
CA LEU A 156 -4.73 32.59 -30.84
C LEU A 156 -5.11 33.33 -29.57
N ALA A 157 -5.54 34.60 -29.70
CA ALA A 157 -5.99 35.36 -28.53
C ALA A 157 -7.30 34.79 -27.92
N ARG A 158 -8.18 34.25 -28.72
CA ARG A 158 -9.46 33.63 -28.28
C ARG A 158 -9.29 32.18 -27.84
N TRP A 159 -8.22 31.50 -28.28
CA TRP A 159 -8.00 30.09 -28.02
C TRP A 159 -7.97 29.75 -26.53
N GLN A 160 -7.30 30.56 -25.69
CA GLN A 160 -7.18 30.32 -24.27
C GLN A 160 -8.55 30.24 -23.60
N ALA A 161 -9.42 31.22 -23.86
CA ALA A 161 -10.77 31.23 -23.31
C ALA A 161 -11.60 30.06 -23.81
N TYR A 162 -11.46 29.70 -25.09
CA TYR A 162 -12.10 28.50 -25.67
C TYR A 162 -11.60 27.24 -24.97
N ALA A 163 -10.27 27.05 -24.84
CA ALA A 163 -9.69 25.87 -24.22
C ALA A 163 -10.09 25.72 -22.74
N ASP A 164 -10.15 26.84 -21.99
CA ASP A 164 -10.57 26.83 -20.60
C ASP A 164 -12.07 26.52 -20.44
N SER A 165 -12.89 26.96 -21.40
CA SER A 165 -14.33 26.64 -21.44
C SER A 165 -14.60 25.18 -21.85
N ALA A 166 -13.87 24.67 -22.87
CA ALA A 166 -14.14 23.36 -23.47
C ALA A 166 -13.47 22.21 -22.69
N PHE A 167 -12.30 22.45 -22.07
CA PHE A 167 -11.46 21.43 -21.44
C PHE A 167 -11.21 21.69 -19.94
N GLY A 168 -11.81 22.74 -19.37
CA GLY A 168 -11.56 23.21 -18.01
C GLY A 168 -10.28 24.03 -17.88
N PRO A 169 -10.11 24.80 -16.78
CA PRO A 169 -8.93 25.59 -16.52
C PRO A 169 -7.71 24.65 -16.31
N LEU A 170 -6.52 25.10 -16.79
CA LEU A 170 -5.29 24.39 -16.55
C LEU A 170 -4.86 24.59 -15.09
N ALA A 171 -4.93 23.54 -14.29
CA ALA A 171 -4.52 23.60 -12.89
C ALA A 171 -3.00 23.65 -12.74
N PRO A 172 -2.46 24.39 -11.75
CA PRO A 172 -1.03 24.25 -11.42
C PRO A 172 -0.75 22.80 -11.03
N ALA A 173 0.39 22.26 -11.49
CA ALA A 173 0.79 20.91 -11.17
C ALA A 173 0.98 20.76 -9.65
N SER A 174 0.02 20.14 -8.97
CA SER A 174 0.16 19.76 -7.57
C SER A 174 0.86 18.40 -7.53
N GLU A 175 2.08 18.36 -7.01
CA GLU A 175 2.81 17.11 -6.75
C GLU A 175 2.53 16.56 -5.34
N THR A 176 1.40 16.93 -4.72
CA THR A 176 1.03 16.34 -3.43
C THR A 176 0.79 14.85 -3.62
N LEU A 177 1.64 14.04 -2.98
CA LEU A 177 1.45 12.61 -2.94
C LEU A 177 0.13 12.32 -2.20
N PRO A 178 -0.77 11.53 -2.78
CA PRO A 178 -2.00 11.18 -2.10
C PRO A 178 -1.70 10.35 -0.85
N GLU A 179 -2.41 10.63 0.22
CA GLU A 179 -2.35 9.84 1.45
C GLU A 179 -2.82 8.41 1.17
N LEU A 180 -2.07 7.42 1.68
CA LEU A 180 -2.46 6.02 1.59
C LEU A 180 -3.39 5.66 2.74
N ARG A 181 -4.55 5.09 2.43
CA ARG A 181 -5.49 4.55 3.41
C ARG A 181 -5.61 3.05 3.25
N LEU A 182 -5.62 2.37 4.40
CA LEU A 182 -5.86 0.93 4.43
C LEU A 182 -7.27 0.63 3.86
N GLY A 183 -7.33 -0.19 2.83
CA GLY A 183 -8.57 -0.74 2.31
C GLY A 183 -9.00 -1.96 3.12
N TRP A 184 -8.23 -3.05 3.00
CA TRP A 184 -8.40 -4.27 3.77
C TRP A 184 -7.04 -4.92 4.02
N MET A 185 -6.93 -5.72 5.07
CA MET A 185 -5.75 -6.51 5.41
C MET A 185 -6.18 -7.84 6.03
N GLY A 186 -5.54 -8.93 5.63
CA GLY A 186 -5.59 -10.21 6.34
C GLY A 186 -4.35 -10.35 7.20
N GLU A 187 -4.50 -10.81 8.43
CA GLU A 187 -3.40 -11.06 9.36
C GLU A 187 -3.50 -12.50 9.90
N PHE A 188 -2.35 -13.11 10.09
CA PHE A 188 -2.19 -14.39 10.77
C PHE A 188 -1.11 -14.24 11.83
N HIS A 189 -1.41 -14.67 13.08
CA HIS A 189 -0.47 -14.61 14.20
C HIS A 189 -0.39 -15.96 14.91
N PHE A 190 0.81 -16.28 15.33
CA PHE A 190 1.08 -17.32 16.28
C PHE A 190 1.57 -16.72 17.58
N PHE A 191 0.93 -17.06 18.68
CA PHE A 191 1.24 -16.59 20.03
C PHE A 191 1.71 -17.72 20.91
N MET A 192 2.62 -17.39 21.83
CA MET A 192 3.01 -18.20 22.96
C MET A 192 3.07 -17.31 24.19
N GLY A 193 2.63 -17.79 25.33
CA GLY A 193 2.62 -16.97 26.51
C GLY A 193 2.31 -17.70 27.80
N HIS A 194 1.95 -16.90 28.79
CA HIS A 194 1.62 -17.35 30.13
C HIS A 194 0.14 -17.12 30.39
N ARG A 195 -0.48 -18.13 30.99
CA ARG A 195 -1.86 -18.07 31.48
C ARG A 195 -1.89 -18.24 32.98
N SER A 196 -2.70 -17.43 33.65
CA SER A 196 -3.04 -17.60 35.06
C SER A 196 -4.52 -17.38 35.31
N PHE A 197 -5.05 -18.00 36.36
CA PHE A 197 -6.45 -17.89 36.71
C PHE A 197 -6.65 -17.02 37.95
N ARG A 198 -7.85 -16.45 38.11
CA ARG A 198 -8.32 -15.67 39.25
C ARG A 198 -9.75 -16.12 39.62
N GLY A 199 -10.15 -15.89 40.88
CA GLY A 199 -11.43 -16.36 41.42
C GLY A 199 -11.39 -17.87 41.64
N ALA A 200 -12.54 -18.53 41.66
CA ALA A 200 -12.66 -19.97 41.95
C ALA A 200 -11.90 -20.86 40.92
N LEU A 201 -11.66 -20.38 39.73
CA LEU A 201 -10.80 -21.10 38.74
C LEU A 201 -9.34 -21.23 39.19
N ALA A 202 -8.86 -20.31 40.05
CA ALA A 202 -7.50 -20.37 40.57
C ALA A 202 -7.33 -21.48 41.62
N ASP A 203 -8.43 -21.96 42.22
CA ASP A 203 -8.42 -23.08 43.15
C ASP A 203 -8.36 -24.41 42.41
N CYS A 204 -8.89 -24.46 41.18
CA CYS A 204 -8.90 -25.64 40.30
C CYS A 204 -7.61 -25.79 39.49
N PHE A 205 -7.05 -24.69 38.96
CA PHE A 205 -5.99 -24.74 37.96
C PHE A 205 -4.74 -23.97 38.37
N ARG A 206 -3.57 -24.49 37.95
CA ARG A 206 -2.28 -23.80 38.13
C ARG A 206 -1.99 -22.92 36.90
N PRO A 207 -1.13 -21.91 37.05
CA PRO A 207 -0.58 -21.17 35.90
C PRO A 207 0.14 -22.10 34.94
N SER A 208 0.03 -21.81 33.64
CA SER A 208 0.59 -22.67 32.59
C SER A 208 1.01 -21.86 31.36
N VAL A 209 1.69 -22.54 30.46
CA VAL A 209 1.99 -22.01 29.12
C VAL A 209 0.74 -22.14 28.25
N ASP A 210 0.55 -21.17 27.38
CA ASP A 210 -0.57 -21.06 26.48
C ASP A 210 -0.08 -20.71 25.06
N PHE A 211 -0.70 -21.30 24.07
CA PHE A 211 -0.44 -21.04 22.66
C PHE A 211 -1.73 -20.57 21.99
N ALA A 212 -1.61 -19.74 20.95
CA ALA A 212 -2.78 -19.37 20.18
C ALA A 212 -2.43 -19.08 18.72
N PHE A 213 -3.39 -19.36 17.84
CA PHE A 213 -3.41 -18.92 16.45
C PHE A 213 -4.54 -17.93 16.28
N LEU A 214 -4.21 -16.77 15.70
CA LEU A 214 -5.20 -15.74 15.39
C LEU A 214 -5.20 -15.51 13.88
N VAL A 215 -6.38 -15.56 13.29
CA VAL A 215 -6.62 -15.15 11.91
C VAL A 215 -7.54 -13.94 11.95
N ALA A 216 -7.08 -12.81 11.42
CA ALA A 216 -7.82 -11.57 11.45
C ALA A 216 -8.03 -10.99 10.05
N ALA A 217 -9.18 -10.36 9.87
CA ALA A 217 -9.48 -9.50 8.74
C ALA A 217 -9.68 -8.08 9.24
N LEU A 218 -9.01 -7.13 8.61
CA LEU A 218 -9.11 -5.71 8.92
C LEU A 218 -9.72 -4.97 7.74
N TYR A 219 -10.60 -4.05 8.07
CA TYR A 219 -11.14 -3.08 7.13
C TYR A 219 -11.11 -1.70 7.76
N SER A 220 -10.33 -0.80 7.20
CA SER A 220 -10.04 0.50 7.83
C SER A 220 -9.45 0.30 9.23
N HIS A 221 -10.15 0.66 10.29
CA HIS A 221 -9.72 0.51 11.69
C HIS A 221 -10.40 -0.67 12.40
N HIS A 222 -11.32 -1.37 11.76
CA HIS A 222 -12.07 -2.47 12.33
C HIS A 222 -11.34 -3.79 12.11
N MET A 223 -11.23 -4.59 13.16
CA MET A 223 -10.66 -5.93 13.16
C MET A 223 -11.76 -6.93 13.51
N MET A 224 -11.90 -7.97 12.72
CA MET A 224 -12.66 -9.17 13.03
C MET A 224 -11.69 -10.35 13.01
N ALA A 225 -11.66 -11.14 14.07
CA ALA A 225 -10.72 -12.24 14.17
C ALA A 225 -11.36 -13.52 14.73
N PHE A 226 -10.73 -14.63 14.37
CA PHE A 226 -10.93 -15.92 14.98
C PHE A 226 -9.64 -16.32 15.70
N ASP A 227 -9.74 -16.61 17.00
CA ASP A 227 -8.64 -17.02 17.85
C ASP A 227 -8.86 -18.46 18.31
N MET A 228 -7.87 -19.30 18.07
CA MET A 228 -7.82 -20.68 18.56
C MET A 228 -6.66 -20.80 19.54
N GLY A 229 -6.97 -20.81 20.82
CA GLY A 229 -6.01 -21.03 21.90
C GLY A 229 -5.97 -22.49 22.32
N PHE A 230 -4.77 -22.98 22.63
CA PHE A 230 -4.55 -24.32 23.14
C PHE A 230 -3.41 -24.36 24.14
N GLY A 231 -3.49 -25.33 25.05
CA GLY A 231 -2.48 -25.48 26.09
C GLY A 231 -2.75 -26.65 26.97
N ILE A 232 -2.04 -26.67 28.06
CA ILE A 232 -2.28 -27.64 29.14
C ILE A 232 -2.78 -26.91 30.39
N ALA A 233 -3.76 -27.46 31.07
CA ALA A 233 -4.31 -26.96 32.33
C ALA A 233 -3.92 -27.88 33.50
N PRO A 234 -2.75 -27.65 34.16
CA PRO A 234 -2.36 -28.47 35.31
C PRO A 234 -3.34 -28.20 36.47
N LEU A 235 -3.84 -29.27 37.07
CA LEU A 235 -4.78 -29.19 38.15
C LEU A 235 -4.11 -28.94 39.51
N ARG A 236 -4.79 -28.24 40.42
CA ARG A 236 -4.33 -28.04 41.81
C ARG A 236 -4.86 -29.12 42.74
N GLY A 237 -6.02 -29.66 42.48
CA GLY A 237 -6.71 -30.67 43.26
C GLY A 237 -7.69 -31.46 42.40
N GLU A 238 -8.37 -32.40 42.97
CA GLU A 238 -9.43 -33.13 42.28
C GLU A 238 -10.53 -32.18 41.85
N VAL A 239 -10.87 -32.21 40.57
CA VAL A 239 -11.97 -31.45 39.99
C VAL A 239 -13.08 -32.43 39.63
N LEU A 240 -14.16 -32.39 40.42
CA LEU A 240 -15.28 -33.26 40.29
C LEU A 240 -16.30 -32.70 39.28
N THR A 241 -16.94 -33.58 38.54
CA THR A 241 -18.12 -33.26 37.71
C THR A 241 -19.29 -34.12 38.19
N ALA A 242 -20.48 -33.98 37.60
CA ALA A 242 -21.65 -34.72 37.98
C ALA A 242 -21.47 -36.26 37.77
N ASP A 243 -20.75 -36.63 36.74
CA ASP A 243 -20.64 -38.02 36.27
C ASP A 243 -19.20 -38.56 36.29
N SER A 244 -18.20 -37.75 36.57
CA SER A 244 -16.77 -38.12 36.51
C SER A 244 -15.89 -37.17 37.30
N TYR A 245 -14.58 -37.30 37.20
CA TYR A 245 -13.61 -36.41 37.80
C TYR A 245 -12.34 -36.28 36.97
N PHE A 246 -11.68 -35.11 37.04
CA PHE A 246 -10.35 -34.90 36.46
C PHE A 246 -9.27 -35.43 37.40
N TYR A 247 -8.39 -36.25 36.87
CA TYR A 247 -7.24 -36.79 37.58
C TYR A 247 -6.16 -35.73 37.82
N THR A 248 -5.67 -35.60 39.05
CA THR A 248 -4.69 -34.61 39.43
C THR A 248 -3.27 -34.90 38.96
N ASP A 249 -2.98 -36.15 38.67
CA ASP A 249 -1.69 -36.63 38.15
C ASP A 249 -1.47 -36.31 36.67
N ARG A 250 -2.51 -35.88 35.98
CA ARG A 250 -2.49 -35.53 34.57
C ARG A 250 -3.02 -34.11 34.34
N PRO A 251 -2.37 -33.33 33.45
CA PRO A 251 -2.95 -32.07 33.03
C PRO A 251 -4.12 -32.27 32.10
N ALA A 252 -5.14 -31.44 32.18
CA ALA A 252 -6.17 -31.38 31.14
C ALA A 252 -5.64 -30.63 29.93
N THR A 253 -6.04 -31.05 28.75
CA THR A 253 -5.88 -30.28 27.51
C THR A 253 -6.86 -29.11 27.55
N ASP A 254 -6.42 -27.94 27.15
CA ASP A 254 -7.21 -26.73 27.11
C ASP A 254 -7.33 -26.24 25.69
N LEU A 255 -8.55 -26.10 25.19
CA LEU A 255 -8.86 -25.56 23.88
C LEU A 255 -9.82 -24.38 24.01
N ARG A 256 -9.52 -23.28 23.36
CA ARG A 256 -10.38 -22.09 23.28
C ARG A 256 -10.64 -21.72 21.83
N LEU A 257 -11.87 -21.44 21.53
CA LEU A 257 -12.31 -20.97 20.22
C LEU A 257 -13.06 -19.66 20.41
N LEU A 258 -12.46 -18.54 19.98
CA LEU A 258 -13.00 -17.21 20.21
C LEU A 258 -13.23 -16.48 18.90
N PHE A 259 -14.32 -15.73 18.85
CA PHE A 259 -14.50 -14.65 17.90
C PHE A 259 -14.17 -13.33 18.58
N GLU A 260 -13.42 -12.49 17.89
CA GLU A 260 -12.97 -11.21 18.40
C GLU A 260 -13.40 -10.08 17.48
N TYR A 261 -13.78 -8.98 18.10
CA TYR A 261 -13.94 -7.71 17.43
C TYR A 261 -13.05 -6.66 18.09
N GLY A 262 -12.22 -6.02 17.28
CA GLY A 262 -11.30 -4.99 17.73
C GLY A 262 -11.42 -3.69 16.93
N TYR A 263 -10.97 -2.61 17.54
CA TYR A 263 -10.85 -1.32 16.88
C TYR A 263 -9.43 -0.79 17.03
N ARG A 264 -8.73 -0.57 15.92
CA ARG A 264 -7.36 -0.06 15.90
C ARG A 264 -7.34 1.41 16.29
N LEU A 265 -7.15 1.68 17.59
CA LEU A 265 -7.14 3.04 18.15
C LEU A 265 -5.94 3.85 17.70
N VAL A 266 -4.79 3.19 17.58
CA VAL A 266 -3.55 3.78 17.10
C VAL A 266 -3.07 2.94 15.95
N ASP A 267 -2.86 3.60 14.82
CA ASP A 267 -2.27 3.01 13.62
C ASP A 267 -1.15 3.92 13.15
N ARG A 268 0.09 3.56 13.49
CA ARG A 268 1.30 4.24 13.09
C ARG A 268 2.09 3.35 12.14
N ARG A 269 3.05 3.93 11.44
CA ARG A 269 3.90 3.22 10.48
C ARG A 269 4.46 1.90 11.00
N HIS A 270 4.98 1.90 12.24
CA HIS A 270 5.68 0.75 12.82
C HIS A 270 4.94 0.07 13.95
N TRP A 271 3.86 0.64 14.47
CA TRP A 271 3.14 0.03 15.56
C TRP A 271 1.65 0.36 15.53
N SER A 272 0.86 -0.55 16.05
CA SER A 272 -0.58 -0.35 16.25
C SER A 272 -1.02 -0.87 17.61
N LEU A 273 -2.10 -0.28 18.11
CA LEU A 273 -2.76 -0.69 19.34
C LEU A 273 -4.24 -0.94 19.06
N THR A 274 -4.68 -2.15 19.34
CA THR A 274 -6.05 -2.61 19.08
C THR A 274 -6.64 -3.17 20.35
N PRO A 275 -7.49 -2.44 21.10
CA PRO A 275 -8.40 -3.03 22.08
C PRO A 275 -9.40 -3.91 21.36
N PHE A 276 -9.78 -5.03 21.99
CA PHE A 276 -10.74 -5.97 21.45
C PHE A 276 -11.66 -6.54 22.54
N VAL A 277 -12.82 -7.02 22.10
CA VAL A 277 -13.72 -7.86 22.86
C VAL A 277 -13.75 -9.24 22.23
N ALA A 278 -13.97 -10.26 23.04
CA ALA A 278 -13.94 -11.64 22.60
C ALA A 278 -15.08 -12.43 23.23
N GLY A 279 -15.59 -13.43 22.50
CA GLY A 279 -16.59 -14.37 22.99
C GLY A 279 -16.51 -15.69 22.25
N GLY A 280 -16.78 -16.79 22.93
CA GLY A 280 -16.71 -18.12 22.33
C GLY A 280 -16.79 -19.24 23.37
N PHE A 281 -16.02 -20.28 23.13
CA PHE A 281 -16.04 -21.50 23.94
C PHE A 281 -14.66 -21.80 24.53
N HIS A 282 -14.69 -22.37 25.72
CA HIS A 282 -13.53 -22.88 26.44
C HIS A 282 -13.81 -24.34 26.78
N ILE A 283 -12.98 -25.27 26.33
CA ILE A 283 -13.11 -26.69 26.44
C ILE A 283 -11.90 -27.21 27.21
N LEU A 284 -12.17 -28.00 28.25
CA LEU A 284 -11.17 -28.76 28.99
C LEU A 284 -11.39 -30.23 28.73
N ASP A 285 -10.34 -30.92 28.34
CA ASP A 285 -10.39 -32.31 27.96
C ASP A 285 -9.28 -33.11 28.66
N GLN A 286 -9.61 -34.26 29.20
CA GLN A 286 -8.69 -35.22 29.82
C GLN A 286 -9.02 -36.65 29.36
N SER A 287 -9.21 -36.82 28.06
CA SER A 287 -9.59 -38.11 27.45
C SER A 287 -8.45 -39.13 27.53
N GLU A 288 -8.81 -40.40 27.80
CA GLU A 288 -7.98 -41.58 27.61
C GLU A 288 -8.60 -42.50 26.57
N GLU A 289 -7.87 -43.60 26.16
CA GLU A 289 -8.29 -44.49 25.09
C GLU A 289 -9.68 -45.09 25.28
N ASP A 290 -10.16 -45.22 26.52
CA ASP A 290 -11.47 -45.84 26.86
C ASP A 290 -12.46 -44.87 27.54
N ASP A 291 -12.01 -43.68 27.99
CA ASP A 291 -12.85 -42.70 28.71
C ASP A 291 -12.65 -41.28 28.12
N GLU A 292 -13.59 -40.85 27.25
CA GLU A 292 -13.66 -39.48 26.77
C GLU A 292 -14.29 -38.60 27.86
N PHE A 293 -13.50 -37.69 28.43
CA PHE A 293 -14.00 -36.75 29.42
C PHE A 293 -13.68 -35.34 29.05
N SER A 294 -14.67 -34.55 28.66
CA SER A 294 -14.53 -33.15 28.36
C SER A 294 -15.63 -32.30 29.01
N VAL A 295 -15.28 -31.10 29.41
CA VAL A 295 -16.25 -30.10 29.87
C VAL A 295 -16.09 -28.83 29.03
N SER A 296 -17.19 -28.20 28.70
CA SER A 296 -17.19 -26.98 27.90
C SER A 296 -17.94 -25.85 28.58
N THR A 297 -17.55 -24.63 28.27
CA THR A 297 -18.26 -23.43 28.76
C THR A 297 -18.19 -22.29 27.78
N GLY A 298 -19.20 -21.43 27.83
CA GLY A 298 -19.11 -20.13 27.20
C GLY A 298 -18.05 -19.25 27.90
N THR A 299 -17.24 -18.59 27.12
CA THR A 299 -16.24 -17.64 27.63
C THR A 299 -16.36 -16.29 26.91
N TYR A 300 -16.12 -15.22 27.63
CA TYR A 300 -16.17 -13.87 27.08
C TYR A 300 -15.21 -12.94 27.82
N GLY A 301 -14.83 -11.88 27.16
CA GLY A 301 -13.92 -10.89 27.73
C GLY A 301 -13.38 -9.91 26.72
N GLY A 302 -12.11 -9.57 26.87
CA GLY A 302 -11.45 -8.67 25.95
C GLY A 302 -10.00 -8.45 26.34
N GLY A 303 -9.35 -7.57 25.59
CA GLY A 303 -7.93 -7.35 25.80
C GLY A 303 -7.36 -6.22 24.96
N LEU A 304 -6.05 -6.24 24.88
CA LEU A 304 -5.25 -5.32 24.08
C LEU A 304 -4.26 -6.11 23.23
N LEU A 305 -4.19 -5.77 21.96
CA LEU A 305 -3.20 -6.27 21.00
C LEU A 305 -2.29 -5.11 20.61
N LEU A 306 -1.01 -5.20 20.94
CA LEU A 306 0.06 -4.31 20.50
C LEU A 306 0.85 -5.02 19.43
N GLN A 307 1.00 -4.42 18.26
CA GLN A 307 1.75 -4.96 17.14
C GLN A 307 2.89 -4.00 16.77
N TRP A 308 4.07 -4.55 16.55
CA TRP A 308 5.19 -3.87 15.94
C TRP A 308 5.40 -4.43 14.56
N ARG A 309 5.18 -3.60 13.53
CA ARG A 309 5.14 -4.00 12.12
C ARG A 309 6.41 -3.64 11.38
N TYR A 310 6.92 -4.59 10.63
CA TYR A 310 8.01 -4.41 9.70
C TYR A 310 7.55 -4.76 8.30
N ALA A 311 7.54 -3.76 7.41
CA ALA A 311 7.11 -3.97 6.02
C ALA A 311 8.16 -4.80 5.27
N MET A 312 7.72 -5.89 4.64
CA MET A 312 8.58 -6.82 3.91
C MET A 312 8.46 -6.66 2.40
N SER A 313 7.26 -6.38 1.90
CA SER A 313 7.01 -6.28 0.47
C SER A 313 6.00 -5.19 0.14
N PHE A 314 6.14 -4.65 -1.08
CA PHE A 314 5.18 -3.75 -1.68
C PHE A 314 4.96 -4.17 -3.12
N ASP A 315 3.71 -4.39 -3.50
CA ASP A 315 3.32 -4.78 -4.84
C ASP A 315 2.37 -3.73 -5.43
N ALA A 316 2.60 -3.32 -6.67
CA ALA A 316 1.61 -2.55 -7.40
C ALA A 316 0.48 -3.50 -7.82
N LEU A 317 -0.71 -3.34 -7.23
CA LEU A 317 -1.88 -4.15 -7.58
C LEU A 317 -2.58 -3.60 -8.82
N ASP A 318 -2.78 -2.28 -8.85
CA ASP A 318 -3.24 -1.49 -9.99
C ASP A 318 -2.84 -0.02 -9.73
N GLY A 319 -3.13 0.86 -10.68
CA GLY A 319 -2.69 2.27 -10.61
C GLY A 319 -3.08 3.04 -9.34
N ALA A 320 -4.09 2.57 -8.60
CA ALA A 320 -4.61 3.22 -7.40
C ALA A 320 -4.42 2.39 -6.11
N ARG A 321 -4.02 1.13 -6.23
CA ARG A 321 -3.89 0.22 -5.09
C ARG A 321 -2.49 -0.32 -4.96
N VAL A 322 -2.01 -0.38 -3.74
CA VAL A 322 -0.70 -0.92 -3.36
C VAL A 322 -0.92 -2.08 -2.40
N GLY A 323 -0.38 -3.25 -2.73
CA GLY A 323 -0.28 -4.38 -1.81
C GLY A 323 0.90 -4.18 -0.86
N ARG A 324 0.70 -4.46 0.41
CA ARG A 324 1.75 -4.40 1.43
C ARG A 324 1.72 -5.68 2.26
N GLY A 325 2.88 -6.34 2.35
CA GLY A 325 3.13 -7.44 3.27
C GLY A 325 3.93 -6.98 4.48
N ASP A 326 3.45 -7.27 5.67
CA ASP A 326 4.09 -6.94 6.94
C ASP A 326 4.47 -8.20 7.71
N LEU A 327 5.62 -8.18 8.39
CA LEU A 327 5.97 -9.08 9.46
C LEU A 327 5.68 -8.35 10.78
N ASP A 328 4.95 -9.01 11.68
CA ASP A 328 4.52 -8.43 12.94
C ASP A 328 5.13 -9.13 14.14
N PHE A 329 5.65 -8.34 15.08
CA PHE A 329 5.94 -8.77 16.44
C PHE A 329 4.81 -8.26 17.33
N SER A 330 4.15 -9.17 18.05
CA SER A 330 2.94 -8.83 18.79
C SER A 330 3.06 -9.15 20.26
N ALA A 331 2.47 -8.29 21.10
CA ALA A 331 2.21 -8.56 22.50
C ALA A 331 0.70 -8.47 22.74
N ARG A 332 0.14 -9.46 23.43
CA ARG A 332 -1.30 -9.53 23.67
C ARG A 332 -1.57 -9.77 25.15
N LEU A 333 -2.46 -8.96 25.71
CA LEU A 333 -3.02 -9.15 27.04
C LEU A 333 -4.52 -9.41 26.89
N SER A 334 -5.00 -10.56 27.40
CA SER A 334 -6.43 -10.90 27.38
C SER A 334 -6.94 -11.23 28.79
N LEU A 335 -8.15 -10.79 29.07
CA LEU A 335 -8.91 -11.10 30.28
C LEU A 335 -10.20 -11.78 29.85
N LEU A 336 -10.33 -13.08 30.13
CA LEU A 336 -11.46 -13.90 29.69
C LEU A 336 -12.16 -14.48 30.91
N ARG A 337 -13.46 -14.32 31.01
CA ARG A 337 -14.29 -14.93 32.05
C ARG A 337 -14.88 -16.24 31.57
N SER A 338 -14.70 -17.29 32.34
CA SER A 338 -15.30 -18.61 32.12
C SER A 338 -16.03 -19.06 33.39
N SER A 339 -17.10 -19.86 33.21
CA SER A 339 -17.89 -20.40 34.32
C SER A 339 -18.34 -21.83 33.96
N PHE A 340 -17.67 -22.80 34.51
CA PHE A 340 -17.92 -24.22 34.21
C PHE A 340 -19.08 -24.75 35.06
N SER A 341 -20.26 -24.82 34.48
CA SER A 341 -21.46 -25.35 35.15
C SER A 341 -21.44 -26.85 35.37
N GLU A 342 -20.66 -27.58 34.56
CA GLU A 342 -20.51 -29.03 34.63
C GLU A 342 -19.57 -29.49 35.76
N ILE A 343 -18.72 -28.60 36.25
CA ILE A 343 -17.83 -28.85 37.39
C ILE A 343 -18.59 -28.59 38.70
N VAL A 344 -18.45 -29.53 39.68
CA VAL A 344 -19.06 -29.40 41.00
C VAL A 344 -18.59 -28.11 41.68
N GLY A 345 -19.53 -27.36 42.21
CA GLY A 345 -19.27 -26.04 42.79
C GLY A 345 -19.31 -24.91 41.79
N HIS A 346 -19.53 -25.20 40.49
CA HIS A 346 -19.67 -24.23 39.40
C HIS A 346 -18.60 -23.13 39.42
N PRO A 347 -17.30 -23.51 39.36
CA PRO A 347 -16.23 -22.54 39.49
C PRO A 347 -16.29 -21.52 38.35
N SER A 348 -16.29 -20.27 38.74
CA SER A 348 -16.21 -19.14 37.78
C SER A 348 -15.02 -18.25 38.13
N GLY A 349 -14.45 -17.63 37.10
CA GLY A 349 -13.30 -16.77 37.29
C GLY A 349 -12.80 -16.15 36.03
N TRP A 350 -11.65 -15.49 36.17
CA TRP A 350 -10.98 -14.83 35.08
C TRP A 350 -9.69 -15.58 34.71
N GLY A 351 -9.51 -15.86 33.42
CA GLY A 351 -8.22 -16.20 32.83
C GLY A 351 -7.49 -14.91 32.42
N VAL A 352 -6.26 -14.79 32.85
CA VAL A 352 -5.35 -13.71 32.46
C VAL A 352 -4.28 -14.29 31.55
N TYR A 353 -4.21 -13.81 30.32
CA TYR A 353 -3.32 -14.32 29.29
C TYR A 353 -2.36 -13.20 28.87
N LEU A 354 -1.06 -13.43 29.02
CA LEU A 354 0.00 -12.55 28.51
C LEU A 354 0.78 -13.34 27.47
N GLN A 355 0.65 -12.95 26.23
CA GLN A 355 1.20 -13.67 25.08
C GLN A 355 2.06 -12.77 24.23
N PHE A 356 3.10 -13.36 23.63
CA PHE A 356 3.97 -12.73 22.64
C PHE A 356 3.94 -13.57 21.37
N GLY A 357 4.01 -12.94 20.22
CA GLY A 357 3.84 -13.66 18.98
C GLY A 357 4.52 -13.02 17.79
N LEU A 358 4.54 -13.81 16.75
CA LEU A 358 4.92 -13.43 15.41
C LEU A 358 3.71 -13.52 14.51
N GLY A 359 3.55 -12.56 13.62
CA GLY A 359 2.48 -12.54 12.66
C GLY A 359 2.96 -12.14 11.27
N PHE A 360 2.13 -12.44 10.31
CA PHE A 360 2.25 -11.97 8.94
C PHE A 360 0.92 -11.37 8.52
N GLY A 361 0.98 -10.16 7.95
CA GLY A 361 -0.17 -9.49 7.38
C GLY A 361 0.05 -9.17 5.91
N TYR A 362 -1.02 -9.25 5.12
CA TYR A 362 -1.04 -8.75 3.76
C TYR A 362 -2.30 -7.93 3.52
N GLY A 363 -2.13 -6.72 3.01
CA GLY A 363 -3.23 -5.78 2.82
C GLY A 363 -3.14 -4.95 1.56
N SER A 364 -4.28 -4.39 1.18
CA SER A 364 -4.43 -3.44 0.08
C SER A 364 -4.64 -2.04 0.61
N TYR A 365 -3.77 -1.12 0.21
CA TYR A 365 -3.87 0.30 0.49
C TYR A 365 -4.37 1.03 -0.76
N ARG A 366 -5.18 2.06 -0.56
CA ARG A 366 -5.70 2.92 -1.63
C ARG A 366 -5.21 4.34 -1.44
N HIS A 367 -4.97 5.03 -2.55
CA HIS A 367 -4.78 6.47 -2.51
C HIS A 367 -6.08 7.14 -2.04
N ALA A 368 -5.98 8.02 -1.04
CA ALA A 368 -7.13 8.84 -0.67
C ALA A 368 -7.48 9.74 -1.85
N LYS A 369 -8.76 9.79 -2.24
CA LYS A 369 -9.21 10.81 -3.20
C LYS A 369 -8.97 12.18 -2.58
N PRO A 370 -8.43 13.14 -3.35
CA PRO A 370 -8.24 14.51 -2.90
C PRO A 370 -9.54 15.17 -2.49
#